data_3343ae29a664fa9ce63a13db9ab0fcc3
#
_entry.id   3343ae29a664fa9ce63a13db9ab0fcc3
#
_cell.length_a   1.000
_cell.length_b   1.000
_cell.length_c   1.000
_cell.angle_alpha   90.00
_cell.angle_beta   90.00
_cell.angle_gamma   90.00
#
_symmetry.space_group_name_H-M   'P 1'
#
loop_
_entity.id
_entity.type
_entity.pdbx_description
1 polymer ?
#
loop_
_entity_poly.entity_id
_entity_poly.type
_entity_poly.pdbx_seq_one_letter_code
_entity_poly.pdbx_strand_id
1 'polypeptide(L)'
;LEAALTAGLCSMGAKVIPLGIIPTPAVAYLTRLYHADAGVVISASHNPCEYNGIKFFNSEGYKLKDEIEDEIEDYIEGRKTFGALPTHGDVGYVSANHNAVEDYVKFAVSTTDTTLEGLKIAIDCANGASYQTAFKALNKLGASVEAIHNTPDGKNINDMCGSTHMESLKQYVVSIGADVGLAFDGDADRMLAVDEKGNLIDGDQIMAICAK
;
A
#
# COMPACT_ATOMS: atom_id res chain seq x y z
N LEU A 1 -5.23 7.90 -13.54
CA LEU A 1 -6.42 7.44 -12.84
C LEU A 1 -6.69 8.30 -11.59
N GLU A 2 -5.73 8.47 -10.68
CA GLU A 2 -5.89 9.24 -9.43
C GLU A 2 -6.45 10.66 -9.69
N ALA A 3 -5.88 11.40 -10.65
CA ALA A 3 -6.35 12.76 -10.95
C ALA A 3 -7.81 12.79 -11.46
N ALA A 4 -8.22 11.79 -12.26
CA ALA A 4 -9.59 11.71 -12.75
C ALA A 4 -10.57 11.39 -11.60
N LEU A 5 -10.22 10.43 -10.74
CA LEU A 5 -11.03 10.09 -9.57
C LEU A 5 -11.13 11.28 -8.61
N THR A 6 -10.02 11.94 -8.33
CA THR A 6 -9.98 13.14 -7.47
C THR A 6 -10.88 14.25 -8.01
N ALA A 7 -10.82 14.53 -9.33
CA ALA A 7 -11.68 15.54 -9.95
C ALA A 7 -13.17 15.15 -9.85
N GLY A 8 -13.50 13.87 -10.09
CA GLY A 8 -14.86 13.35 -9.94
C GLY A 8 -15.38 13.51 -8.52
N LEU A 9 -14.63 13.10 -7.51
CA LEU A 9 -15.00 13.24 -6.10
C LEU A 9 -15.20 14.71 -5.70
N CYS A 10 -14.28 15.60 -6.10
CA CYS A 10 -14.43 17.03 -5.85
C CYS A 10 -15.69 17.60 -6.53
N SER A 11 -16.02 17.18 -7.76
CA SER A 11 -17.24 17.63 -8.45
C SER A 11 -18.52 17.23 -7.72
N MET A 12 -18.46 16.19 -6.90
CA MET A 12 -19.55 15.71 -6.05
C MET A 12 -19.53 16.29 -4.62
N GLY A 13 -18.69 17.30 -4.35
CA GLY A 13 -18.63 17.99 -3.07
C GLY A 13 -17.66 17.36 -2.05
N ALA A 14 -16.93 16.31 -2.40
CA ALA A 14 -16.01 15.66 -1.47
C ALA A 14 -14.74 16.48 -1.24
N LYS A 15 -14.28 16.52 0.02
CA LYS A 15 -12.92 16.92 0.35
C LYS A 15 -11.99 15.73 0.15
N VAL A 16 -11.03 15.83 -0.76
CA VAL A 16 -10.09 14.75 -1.09
C VAL A 16 -8.74 15.01 -0.42
N ILE A 17 -8.20 13.99 0.24
CA ILE A 17 -6.87 13.99 0.86
C ILE A 17 -6.01 12.98 0.09
N PRO A 18 -5.16 13.42 -0.86
CA PRO A 18 -4.23 12.52 -1.55
C PRO A 18 -3.18 11.99 -0.58
N LEU A 19 -2.99 10.68 -0.54
CA LEU A 19 -2.01 10.03 0.33
C LEU A 19 -0.68 9.74 -0.40
N GLY A 20 -0.69 9.82 -1.73
CA GLY A 20 0.43 9.42 -2.57
C GLY A 20 0.55 7.89 -2.70
N ILE A 21 1.77 7.43 -3.04
CA ILE A 21 2.04 6.00 -3.18
C ILE A 21 2.31 5.43 -1.78
N ILE A 22 1.36 4.63 -1.27
CA ILE A 22 1.35 4.12 0.10
C ILE A 22 0.65 2.76 0.14
N PRO A 23 1.02 1.83 1.04
CA PRO A 23 0.40 0.51 1.16
C PRO A 23 -1.11 0.52 1.32
N THR A 24 -1.78 -0.48 0.74
CA THR A 24 -3.24 -0.68 0.92
C THR A 24 -3.66 -0.68 2.40
N PRO A 25 -2.97 -1.40 3.33
CA PRO A 25 -3.29 -1.31 4.76
C PRO A 25 -3.04 0.08 5.36
N ALA A 26 -2.16 0.89 4.78
CA ALA A 26 -1.97 2.26 5.22
C ALA A 26 -3.18 3.13 4.91
N VAL A 27 -3.81 2.95 3.75
CA VAL A 27 -5.04 3.70 3.41
C VAL A 27 -6.16 3.35 4.39
N ALA A 28 -6.36 2.06 4.69
CA ALA A 28 -7.34 1.61 5.68
C ALA A 28 -7.11 2.23 7.06
N TYR A 29 -5.86 2.25 7.53
CA TYR A 29 -5.48 2.87 8.80
C TYR A 29 -5.68 4.39 8.81
N LEU A 30 -5.22 5.09 7.77
CA LEU A 30 -5.27 6.55 7.68
C LEU A 30 -6.68 7.08 7.46
N THR A 31 -7.57 6.30 6.82
CA THR A 31 -9.01 6.62 6.74
C THR A 31 -9.59 6.83 8.15
N ARG A 32 -9.26 5.94 9.08
CA ARG A 32 -9.67 6.07 10.49
C ARG A 32 -8.96 7.22 11.19
N LEU A 33 -7.64 7.31 11.02
CA LEU A 33 -6.82 8.33 11.71
C LEU A 33 -7.25 9.75 11.33
N TYR A 34 -7.58 9.98 10.07
CA TYR A 34 -7.98 11.30 9.56
C TYR A 34 -9.47 11.55 9.65
N HIS A 35 -10.23 10.61 10.23
CA HIS A 35 -11.69 10.69 10.34
C HIS A 35 -12.35 10.94 8.98
N ALA A 36 -11.85 10.27 7.94
CA ALA A 36 -12.42 10.34 6.61
C ALA A 36 -13.65 9.41 6.50
N ASP A 37 -14.63 9.80 5.69
CA ASP A 37 -15.84 9.01 5.44
C ASP A 37 -15.54 7.75 4.64
N ALA A 38 -14.52 7.79 3.77
CA ALA A 38 -14.08 6.67 2.95
C ALA A 38 -12.60 6.76 2.61
N GLY A 39 -11.98 5.61 2.34
CA GLY A 39 -10.65 5.48 1.77
C GLY A 39 -10.70 4.83 0.40
N VAL A 40 -9.81 5.22 -0.51
CA VAL A 40 -9.74 4.65 -1.86
C VAL A 40 -8.30 4.31 -2.23
N VAL A 41 -8.11 3.13 -2.80
CA VAL A 41 -6.83 2.66 -3.34
C VAL A 41 -7.00 2.34 -4.81
N ILE A 42 -6.07 2.83 -5.62
CA ILE A 42 -5.91 2.43 -7.03
C ILE A 42 -4.67 1.56 -7.10
N SER A 43 -4.83 0.28 -7.40
CA SER A 43 -3.71 -0.67 -7.43
C SER A 43 -4.00 -1.87 -8.30
N ALA A 44 -2.93 -2.43 -8.89
CA ALA A 44 -2.94 -3.73 -9.54
C ALA A 44 -2.73 -4.89 -8.55
N SER A 45 -2.54 -4.61 -7.24
CA SER A 45 -2.14 -5.58 -6.22
C SER A 45 -0.85 -6.32 -6.61
N HIS A 46 -0.91 -7.62 -6.86
CA HIS A 46 0.23 -8.44 -7.30
C HIS A 46 0.29 -8.65 -8.82
N ASN A 47 -0.63 -8.04 -9.57
CA ASN A 47 -0.67 -8.16 -11.03
C ASN A 47 0.18 -7.08 -11.71
N PRO A 48 0.48 -7.23 -13.01
CA PRO A 48 1.03 -6.15 -13.85
C PRO A 48 0.09 -4.93 -13.90
N CYS A 49 0.64 -3.79 -14.27
CA CYS A 49 -0.05 -2.50 -14.23
C CYS A 49 -1.33 -2.41 -15.08
N GLU A 50 -1.48 -3.27 -16.09
CA GLU A 50 -2.67 -3.35 -16.95
C GLU A 50 -3.92 -3.80 -16.18
N TYR A 51 -3.74 -4.48 -15.05
CA TYR A 51 -4.82 -5.01 -14.22
C TYR A 51 -5.14 -4.12 -13.01
N ASN A 52 -5.01 -2.80 -13.17
CA ASN A 52 -5.40 -1.86 -12.14
C ASN A 52 -6.87 -2.02 -11.75
N GLY A 53 -7.13 -1.90 -10.46
CA GLY A 53 -8.45 -1.88 -9.87
C GLY A 53 -8.60 -0.77 -8.84
N ILE A 54 -9.82 -0.56 -8.39
CA ILE A 54 -10.13 0.42 -7.34
C ILE A 54 -10.73 -0.35 -6.16
N LYS A 55 -10.14 -0.15 -4.97
CA LYS A 55 -10.62 -0.72 -3.71
C LYS A 55 -11.16 0.42 -2.85
N PHE A 56 -12.34 0.22 -2.26
CA PHE A 56 -12.95 1.19 -1.34
C PHE A 56 -12.94 0.67 0.09
N PHE A 57 -12.72 1.59 1.03
CA PHE A 57 -12.83 1.35 2.46
C PHE A 57 -13.86 2.30 3.07
N ASN A 58 -14.62 1.81 4.04
CA ASN A 58 -15.50 2.64 4.85
C ASN A 58 -14.72 3.46 5.89
N SER A 59 -15.39 4.31 6.63
CA SER A 59 -14.81 5.16 7.68
C SER A 59 -14.09 4.38 8.79
N GLU A 60 -14.39 3.10 8.95
CA GLU A 60 -13.75 2.21 9.91
C GLU A 60 -12.52 1.49 9.35
N GLY A 61 -12.20 1.71 8.05
CA GLY A 61 -11.05 1.10 7.37
C GLY A 61 -11.31 -0.33 6.90
N TYR A 62 -12.56 -0.78 6.83
CA TYR A 62 -12.93 -2.07 6.26
C TYR A 62 -13.41 -1.93 4.82
N LYS A 63 -13.26 -3.00 4.03
CA LYS A 63 -13.86 -3.08 2.69
C LYS A 63 -15.34 -2.72 2.75
N LEU A 64 -15.86 -2.05 1.72
CA LEU A 64 -17.29 -1.77 1.60
C LEU A 64 -18.07 -3.09 1.56
N LYS A 65 -19.33 -3.03 2.00
CA LYS A 65 -20.28 -4.13 1.83
C LYS A 65 -20.67 -4.25 0.36
N ASP A 66 -20.92 -5.47 -0.08
CA ASP A 66 -21.25 -5.76 -1.47
C ASP A 66 -22.47 -4.95 -1.96
N GLU A 67 -23.47 -4.70 -1.07
CA GLU A 67 -24.64 -3.90 -1.44
C GLU A 67 -24.29 -2.44 -1.81
N ILE A 68 -23.21 -1.89 -1.20
CA ILE A 68 -22.74 -0.53 -1.52
C ILE A 68 -21.93 -0.55 -2.82
N GLU A 69 -21.13 -1.59 -3.04
CA GLU A 69 -20.40 -1.78 -4.29
C GLU A 69 -21.38 -1.93 -5.47
N ASP A 70 -22.43 -2.75 -5.33
CA ASP A 70 -23.52 -2.91 -6.32
C ASP A 70 -24.22 -1.56 -6.60
N GLU A 71 -24.44 -0.76 -5.57
CA GLU A 71 -25.04 0.58 -5.73
C GLU A 71 -24.14 1.53 -6.52
N ILE A 72 -22.84 1.49 -6.27
CA ILE A 72 -21.83 2.28 -7.05
C ILE A 72 -21.87 1.85 -8.52
N GLU A 73 -21.91 0.55 -8.79
CA GLU A 73 -22.04 0.01 -10.16
C GLU A 73 -23.32 0.46 -10.84
N ASP A 74 -24.45 0.50 -10.11
CA ASP A 74 -25.72 1.01 -10.63
C ASP A 74 -25.63 2.46 -11.14
N TYR A 75 -24.88 3.31 -10.43
CA TYR A 75 -24.62 4.68 -10.88
C TYR A 75 -23.69 4.73 -12.10
N ILE A 76 -22.63 3.90 -12.11
CA ILE A 76 -21.67 3.84 -13.22
C ILE A 76 -22.35 3.37 -14.51
N GLU A 77 -23.24 2.37 -14.42
CA GLU A 77 -23.97 1.83 -15.56
C GLU A 77 -25.23 2.64 -15.94
N GLY A 78 -25.49 3.73 -15.23
CA GLY A 78 -26.65 4.60 -15.50
C GLY A 78 -28.00 3.99 -15.12
N ARG A 79 -28.03 2.92 -14.30
CA ARG A 79 -29.26 2.36 -13.73
C ARG A 79 -29.84 3.25 -12.64
N LYS A 80 -28.99 4.02 -11.96
CA LYS A 80 -29.35 5.09 -11.02
C LYS A 80 -28.85 6.44 -11.52
N THR A 81 -29.50 7.52 -11.12
CA THR A 81 -29.10 8.89 -11.44
C THR A 81 -28.84 9.68 -10.19
N PHE A 82 -27.84 10.55 -10.26
CA PHE A 82 -27.55 11.49 -9.18
C PHE A 82 -28.66 12.55 -9.08
N GLY A 83 -28.85 13.08 -7.88
CA GLY A 83 -29.66 14.26 -7.65
C GLY A 83 -29.01 15.53 -8.22
N ALA A 84 -29.35 16.70 -7.68
CA ALA A 84 -28.71 17.95 -8.05
C ALA A 84 -27.21 17.91 -7.69
N LEU A 85 -26.36 18.22 -8.67
CA LEU A 85 -24.92 18.30 -8.44
C LEU A 85 -24.57 19.52 -7.58
N PRO A 86 -23.54 19.43 -6.74
CA PRO A 86 -23.02 20.57 -5.99
C PRO A 86 -22.61 21.71 -6.93
N THR A 87 -22.87 22.94 -6.50
CA THR A 87 -22.53 24.16 -7.25
C THR A 87 -21.90 25.20 -6.32
N HIS A 88 -21.17 26.15 -6.91
CA HIS A 88 -20.55 27.25 -6.16
C HIS A 88 -19.65 26.76 -5.01
N GLY A 89 -19.94 27.16 -3.79
CA GLY A 89 -19.19 26.83 -2.58
C GLY A 89 -19.32 25.39 -2.09
N ASP A 90 -20.27 24.63 -2.63
CA ASP A 90 -20.51 23.24 -2.27
C ASP A 90 -19.67 22.25 -3.11
N VAL A 91 -18.95 22.73 -4.12
CA VAL A 91 -17.96 21.92 -4.85
C VAL A 91 -16.80 21.60 -3.92
N GLY A 92 -16.38 20.33 -3.90
CA GLY A 92 -15.30 19.85 -3.06
C GLY A 92 -13.92 20.37 -3.49
N TYR A 93 -12.92 20.03 -2.70
CA TYR A 93 -11.55 20.49 -2.93
C TYR A 93 -10.51 19.49 -2.49
N VAL A 94 -9.30 19.63 -3.00
CA VAL A 94 -8.13 18.85 -2.57
C VAL A 94 -7.48 19.50 -1.36
N SER A 95 -7.33 18.75 -0.29
CA SER A 95 -6.59 19.15 0.91
C SER A 95 -5.28 18.37 0.97
N ALA A 96 -4.15 19.07 0.79
CA ALA A 96 -2.86 18.41 0.86
C ALA A 96 -2.59 17.86 2.28
N ASN A 97 -2.21 16.59 2.36
CA ASN A 97 -1.68 15.97 3.57
C ASN A 97 -0.24 15.52 3.29
N HIS A 98 0.71 16.13 3.97
CA HIS A 98 2.12 15.83 3.78
C HIS A 98 2.67 14.79 4.77
N ASN A 99 1.84 14.28 5.70
CA ASN A 99 2.27 13.41 6.79
C ASN A 99 1.89 11.93 6.62
N ALA A 100 1.15 11.56 5.57
CA ALA A 100 0.58 10.23 5.42
C ALA A 100 1.59 9.08 5.59
N VAL A 101 2.75 9.19 4.95
CA VAL A 101 3.83 8.20 5.07
C VAL A 101 4.37 8.13 6.50
N GLU A 102 4.64 9.28 7.12
CA GLU A 102 5.19 9.33 8.48
C GLU A 102 4.18 8.86 9.52
N ASP A 103 2.91 9.19 9.37
CA ASP A 103 1.85 8.76 10.28
C ASP A 103 1.67 7.23 10.21
N TYR A 104 1.70 6.65 9.01
CA TYR A 104 1.65 5.20 8.87
C TYR A 104 2.92 4.51 9.38
N VAL A 105 4.11 5.03 9.07
CA VAL A 105 5.38 4.51 9.60
C VAL A 105 5.42 4.56 11.12
N LYS A 106 4.95 5.65 11.74
CA LYS A 106 4.83 5.75 13.18
C LYS A 106 3.92 4.67 13.76
N PHE A 107 2.78 4.43 13.13
CA PHE A 107 1.89 3.35 13.53
C PHE A 107 2.58 1.99 13.38
N ALA A 108 3.16 1.67 12.23
CA ALA A 108 3.81 0.39 11.98
C ALA A 108 4.93 0.11 13.01
N VAL A 109 5.76 1.11 13.30
CA VAL A 109 6.81 1.00 14.33
C VAL A 109 6.21 0.78 15.74
N SER A 110 5.06 1.38 16.05
CA SER A 110 4.42 1.25 17.36
C SER A 110 3.78 -0.13 17.61
N THR A 111 3.70 -1.00 16.61
CA THR A 111 3.15 -2.35 16.76
C THR A 111 4.13 -3.35 17.39
N THR A 112 5.38 -2.95 17.59
CA THR A 112 6.41 -3.78 18.23
C THR A 112 7.28 -2.95 19.16
N ASP A 113 7.71 -3.57 20.25
CA ASP A 113 8.72 -3.03 21.17
C ASP A 113 10.12 -3.60 20.88
N THR A 114 10.26 -4.42 19.83
CA THR A 114 11.53 -5.08 19.47
C THR A 114 12.39 -4.13 18.64
N THR A 115 13.68 -4.06 18.97
CA THR A 115 14.69 -3.41 18.11
C THR A 115 15.21 -4.39 17.06
N LEU A 116 15.51 -3.87 15.88
CA LEU A 116 16.20 -4.58 14.79
C LEU A 116 17.67 -4.14 14.65
N GLU A 117 18.21 -3.53 15.71
CA GLU A 117 19.60 -3.07 15.73
C GLU A 117 20.58 -4.23 15.48
N GLY A 118 21.55 -4.00 14.59
CA GLY A 118 22.52 -5.01 14.19
C GLY A 118 22.09 -5.91 13.04
N LEU A 119 20.80 -5.89 12.64
CA LEU A 119 20.33 -6.64 11.48
C LEU A 119 20.55 -5.85 10.17
N LYS A 120 21.03 -6.53 9.14
CA LYS A 120 21.07 -6.05 7.77
C LYS A 120 19.93 -6.69 6.98
N ILE A 121 19.01 -5.88 6.49
CA ILE A 121 17.78 -6.34 5.81
C ILE A 121 17.78 -5.88 4.36
N ALA A 122 17.61 -6.81 3.43
CA ALA A 122 17.33 -6.52 2.04
C ALA A 122 15.81 -6.45 1.82
N ILE A 123 15.32 -5.42 1.15
CA ILE A 123 13.89 -5.33 0.80
C ILE A 123 13.69 -5.22 -0.72
N ASP A 124 12.70 -5.94 -1.23
CA ASP A 124 12.19 -5.78 -2.59
C ASP A 124 10.80 -5.14 -2.50
N CYS A 125 10.70 -3.91 -2.99
CA CYS A 125 9.47 -3.12 -2.91
C CYS A 125 8.53 -3.33 -4.11
N ALA A 126 8.81 -4.25 -5.01
CA ALA A 126 8.02 -4.52 -6.22
C ALA A 126 7.75 -3.27 -7.09
N ASN A 127 8.59 -2.24 -7.02
CA ASN A 127 8.28 -0.89 -7.54
C ASN A 127 6.88 -0.42 -7.15
N GLY A 128 6.44 -0.76 -5.95
CA GLY A 128 5.08 -0.58 -5.43
C GLY A 128 5.02 0.29 -4.20
N ALA A 129 3.97 0.10 -3.46
CA ALA A 129 3.54 0.98 -2.37
C ALA A 129 4.42 0.96 -1.12
N SER A 130 5.21 -0.11 -0.91
CA SER A 130 6.12 -0.25 0.25
C SER A 130 7.40 0.60 0.16
N TYR A 131 7.71 1.18 -1.00
CA TYR A 131 9.04 1.77 -1.32
C TYR A 131 9.54 2.80 -0.30
N GLN A 132 8.69 3.58 0.31
CA GLN A 132 9.05 4.50 1.39
C GLN A 132 8.77 3.93 2.77
N THR A 133 7.61 3.31 2.95
CA THR A 133 7.10 2.94 4.26
C THR A 133 7.89 1.79 4.88
N ALA A 134 8.19 0.74 4.11
CA ALA A 134 8.99 -0.39 4.60
C ALA A 134 10.41 0.06 4.96
N PHE A 135 11.08 0.78 4.06
CA PHE A 135 12.41 1.32 4.29
C PHE A 135 12.47 2.17 5.57
N LYS A 136 11.55 3.13 5.71
CA LYS A 136 11.53 4.02 6.88
C LYS A 136 11.18 3.29 8.17
N ALA A 137 10.22 2.36 8.16
CA ALA A 137 9.82 1.62 9.36
C ALA A 137 10.96 0.75 9.90
N LEU A 138 11.60 -0.03 9.03
CA LEU A 138 12.70 -0.91 9.42
C LEU A 138 13.92 -0.12 9.90
N ASN A 139 14.28 0.99 9.24
CA ASN A 139 15.35 1.87 9.72
C ASN A 139 15.02 2.50 11.09
N LYS A 140 13.77 2.92 11.32
CA LYS A 140 13.36 3.45 12.63
C LYS A 140 13.44 2.41 13.74
N LEU A 141 13.30 1.13 13.42
CA LEU A 141 13.52 0.02 14.35
C LEU A 141 15.01 -0.34 14.54
N GLY A 142 15.92 0.33 13.84
CA GLY A 142 17.38 0.17 14.00
C GLY A 142 18.06 -0.72 12.97
N ALA A 143 17.34 -1.30 12.00
CA ALA A 143 17.96 -2.11 10.96
C ALA A 143 18.78 -1.30 9.97
N SER A 144 19.83 -1.91 9.40
CA SER A 144 20.50 -1.44 8.20
C SER A 144 19.76 -1.98 6.99
N VAL A 145 19.09 -1.11 6.23
CA VAL A 145 18.19 -1.52 5.14
C VAL A 145 18.76 -1.18 3.79
N GLU A 146 18.79 -2.17 2.90
CA GLU A 146 19.12 -2.04 1.49
C GLU A 146 17.89 -2.39 0.65
N ALA A 147 17.54 -1.56 -0.34
CA ALA A 147 16.30 -1.72 -1.12
C ALA A 147 16.58 -1.90 -2.60
N ILE A 148 15.86 -2.85 -3.22
CA ILE A 148 15.78 -3.01 -4.67
C ILE A 148 14.33 -2.78 -5.12
N HIS A 149 14.13 -2.52 -6.43
CA HIS A 149 12.82 -2.27 -7.04
C HIS A 149 11.98 -1.25 -6.23
N ASN A 150 12.60 -0.11 -5.91
CA ASN A 150 12.02 0.93 -5.06
C ASN A 150 11.82 2.28 -5.77
N THR A 151 11.71 2.26 -7.10
CA THR A 151 11.51 3.45 -7.94
C THR A 151 10.24 3.33 -8.77
N PRO A 152 9.06 3.44 -8.15
CA PRO A 152 7.77 3.28 -8.83
C PRO A 152 7.57 4.38 -9.88
N ASP A 153 7.20 3.99 -11.11
CA ASP A 153 6.84 4.90 -12.21
C ASP A 153 5.38 4.78 -12.66
N GLY A 154 4.62 3.91 -11.99
CA GLY A 154 3.22 3.61 -12.29
C GLY A 154 3.00 2.57 -13.38
N LYS A 155 4.07 2.02 -13.98
CA LYS A 155 4.02 0.96 -15.01
C LYS A 155 4.87 -0.25 -14.64
N ASN A 156 5.93 -0.04 -13.89
CA ASN A 156 6.90 -1.07 -13.50
C ASN A 156 6.53 -1.86 -12.24
N ILE A 157 5.32 -1.68 -11.71
CA ILE A 157 4.82 -2.41 -10.54
C ILE A 157 4.79 -3.92 -10.82
N ASN A 158 5.37 -4.72 -9.92
CA ASN A 158 5.47 -6.18 -10.00
C ASN A 158 6.20 -6.72 -11.25
N ASP A 159 6.84 -5.87 -12.06
CA ASP A 159 7.53 -6.29 -13.27
C ASP A 159 8.82 -7.05 -12.92
N MET A 160 8.73 -8.39 -12.97
CA MET A 160 9.79 -9.33 -12.62
C MET A 160 10.43 -9.09 -11.24
N CYS A 161 9.65 -8.63 -10.27
CA CYS A 161 10.11 -8.26 -8.92
C CYS A 161 9.05 -8.52 -7.85
N GLY A 162 9.42 -8.28 -6.57
CA GLY A 162 8.54 -8.44 -5.43
C GLY A 162 8.23 -9.90 -5.08
N SER A 163 7.17 -10.11 -4.31
CA SER A 163 6.81 -11.42 -3.74
C SER A 163 6.39 -12.47 -4.78
N THR A 164 6.10 -12.06 -6.02
CA THR A 164 5.77 -12.97 -7.13
C THR A 164 6.98 -13.40 -7.95
N HIS A 165 8.13 -12.71 -7.81
CA HIS A 165 9.38 -12.96 -8.54
C HIS A 165 10.58 -12.80 -7.62
N MET A 166 10.88 -13.82 -6.81
CA MET A 166 11.84 -13.79 -5.72
C MET A 166 13.32 -13.89 -6.13
N GLU A 167 13.62 -14.18 -7.40
CA GLU A 167 14.98 -14.54 -7.84
C GLU A 167 15.99 -13.41 -7.63
N SER A 168 15.61 -12.17 -7.92
CA SER A 168 16.47 -11.00 -7.71
C SER A 168 16.76 -10.76 -6.23
N LEU A 169 15.76 -10.88 -5.35
CA LEU A 169 15.97 -10.71 -3.92
C LEU A 169 16.84 -11.82 -3.33
N LYS A 170 16.64 -13.10 -3.72
CA LYS A 170 17.46 -14.23 -3.28
C LYS A 170 18.96 -14.00 -3.57
N GLN A 171 19.26 -13.58 -4.80
CA GLN A 171 20.63 -13.27 -5.20
C GLN A 171 21.16 -12.03 -4.47
N TYR A 172 20.34 -11.02 -4.28
CA TYR A 172 20.72 -9.77 -3.64
C TYR A 172 21.08 -9.99 -2.16
N VAL A 173 20.25 -10.72 -1.40
CA VAL A 173 20.50 -11.08 0.00
C VAL A 173 21.89 -11.69 0.17
N VAL A 174 22.22 -12.71 -0.63
CA VAL A 174 23.53 -13.38 -0.57
C VAL A 174 24.65 -12.44 -0.97
N SER A 175 24.47 -11.65 -2.03
CA SER A 175 25.51 -10.77 -2.56
C SER A 175 25.95 -9.67 -1.61
N ILE A 176 25.01 -9.15 -0.82
CA ILE A 176 25.29 -8.06 0.14
C ILE A 176 25.53 -8.58 1.57
N GLY A 177 25.39 -9.89 1.80
CA GLY A 177 25.46 -10.50 3.14
C GLY A 177 24.39 -9.96 4.07
N ALA A 178 23.12 -9.90 3.61
CA ALA A 178 22.00 -9.54 4.45
C ALA A 178 21.57 -10.73 5.32
N ASP A 179 21.10 -10.45 6.52
CA ASP A 179 20.61 -11.47 7.45
C ASP A 179 19.24 -12.02 7.01
N VAL A 180 18.44 -11.19 6.35
CA VAL A 180 17.12 -11.55 5.83
C VAL A 180 16.74 -10.68 4.65
N GLY A 181 15.96 -11.24 3.72
CA GLY A 181 15.29 -10.51 2.64
C GLY A 181 13.78 -10.49 2.83
N LEU A 182 13.12 -9.39 2.52
CA LEU A 182 11.67 -9.22 2.56
C LEU A 182 11.18 -8.73 1.21
N ALA A 183 10.33 -9.51 0.53
CA ALA A 183 9.70 -9.12 -0.72
C ALA A 183 8.22 -8.80 -0.51
N PHE A 184 7.82 -7.60 -0.87
CA PHE A 184 6.44 -7.16 -0.86
C PHE A 184 5.79 -7.38 -2.22
N ASP A 185 4.46 -7.44 -2.28
CA ASP A 185 3.73 -7.26 -3.52
C ASP A 185 3.43 -5.77 -3.78
N GLY A 186 2.85 -5.46 -4.94
CA GLY A 186 2.73 -4.08 -5.41
C GLY A 186 1.95 -3.14 -4.48
N ASP A 187 0.92 -3.63 -3.78
CA ASP A 187 0.14 -2.84 -2.81
C ASP A 187 0.51 -3.13 -1.34
N ALA A 188 1.54 -3.96 -1.14
CA ALA A 188 2.18 -4.23 0.13
C ALA A 188 1.22 -4.75 1.22
N ASP A 189 0.24 -5.55 0.84
CA ASP A 189 -0.62 -6.29 1.75
C ASP A 189 -0.14 -7.73 1.98
N ARG A 190 0.86 -8.18 1.21
CA ARG A 190 1.51 -9.50 1.31
C ARG A 190 3.02 -9.37 1.31
N MET A 191 3.67 -10.35 1.96
CA MET A 191 5.12 -10.43 2.04
C MET A 191 5.59 -11.89 2.03
N LEU A 192 6.71 -12.14 1.36
CA LEU A 192 7.52 -13.36 1.49
C LEU A 192 8.91 -12.99 1.98
N ALA A 193 9.62 -13.96 2.56
CA ALA A 193 10.96 -13.73 3.07
C ALA A 193 12.00 -14.65 2.44
N VAL A 194 13.27 -14.27 2.62
CA VAL A 194 14.45 -15.03 2.17
C VAL A 194 15.44 -15.07 3.33
N ASP A 195 16.00 -16.24 3.63
CA ASP A 195 17.04 -16.39 4.65
C ASP A 195 18.41 -15.86 4.15
N GLU A 196 19.39 -15.85 5.04
CA GLU A 196 20.77 -15.39 4.75
C GLU A 196 21.49 -16.20 3.67
N LYS A 197 20.96 -17.40 3.29
CA LYS A 197 21.51 -18.27 2.26
C LYS A 197 20.80 -18.16 0.91
N GLY A 198 19.76 -17.30 0.84
CA GLY A 198 18.95 -17.15 -0.36
C GLY A 198 17.80 -18.15 -0.49
N ASN A 199 17.47 -18.91 0.57
CA ASN A 199 16.35 -19.84 0.55
C ASN A 199 15.02 -19.06 0.79
N LEU A 200 13.98 -19.44 0.04
CA LEU A 200 12.65 -18.89 0.24
C LEU A 200 12.06 -19.35 1.57
N ILE A 201 11.51 -18.42 2.32
CA ILE A 201 10.62 -18.65 3.46
C ILE A 201 9.22 -18.30 3.01
N ASP A 202 8.38 -19.29 2.84
CA ASP A 202 7.03 -19.12 2.30
C ASP A 202 6.01 -18.64 3.35
N GLY A 203 4.78 -18.40 2.90
CA GLY A 203 3.70 -17.90 3.76
C GLY A 203 3.35 -18.85 4.91
N ASP A 204 3.39 -20.17 4.69
CA ASP A 204 3.10 -21.16 5.71
C ASP A 204 4.17 -21.15 6.81
N GLN A 205 5.44 -21.02 6.41
CA GLN A 205 6.56 -20.89 7.36
C GLN A 205 6.47 -19.57 8.15
N ILE A 206 6.13 -18.46 7.51
CA ILE A 206 5.92 -17.16 8.17
C ILE A 206 4.77 -17.26 9.18
N MET A 207 3.63 -17.83 8.79
CA MET A 207 2.50 -18.05 9.70
C MET A 207 2.89 -18.93 10.89
N ALA A 208 3.65 -20.00 10.67
CA ALA A 208 4.14 -20.87 11.75
C ALA A 208 5.07 -20.15 12.72
N ILE A 209 5.89 -19.20 12.24
CA ILE A 209 6.75 -18.35 13.09
C ILE A 209 5.90 -17.40 13.94
N CYS A 210 4.91 -16.77 13.33
CA CYS A 210 4.04 -15.80 14.00
C CYS A 210 3.05 -16.46 14.99
N ALA A 211 2.77 -17.75 14.86
CA ALA A 211 1.85 -18.50 15.74
C ALA A 211 2.49 -18.95 17.07
N LYS A 212 3.80 -18.78 17.26
CA LYS A 212 4.54 -19.07 18.51
C LYS A 212 4.43 -17.94 19.53
#